data_825864bbc11a748698dcfde614a5a747
#
_entry.id   825864bbc11a748698dcfde614a5a747
#
_cell.length_a   1.000
_cell.length_b   1.000
_cell.length_c   1.000
_cell.angle_alpha   90.00
_cell.angle_beta   90.00
_cell.angle_gamma   90.00
#
_symmetry.space_group_name_H-M   'P 1'
#
loop_
_entity.id
_entity.type
_entity.pdbx_description
1 polymer ?
#
loop_
_entity_poly.entity_id
_entity_poly.type
_entity_poly.pdbx_seq_one_letter_code
_entity_poly.pdbx_strand_id
1 'polypeptide(L)'
;MEYIEQMNNLVANIEVKEYKGQPVVSSREIADNFEKNHKEVLRSIDNQIEILGGAQNCAGLFIESKYQHSQNKQWYKEYLLTRDGFSFAVMS
;
A
#
# COMPACT_ATOMS: atom_id res chain seq x y z
N MET A 1 -0.09 -24.09 -2.48
CA MET A 1 -1.41 -23.47 -2.31
C MET A 1 -1.57 -22.75 -0.98
N GLU A 2 -0.79 -23.09 0.03
CA GLU A 2 -0.80 -22.38 1.32
C GLU A 2 -0.54 -20.90 1.16
N TYR A 3 0.35 -20.54 0.24
CA TYR A 3 0.71 -19.16 0.00
C TYR A 3 -0.50 -18.34 -0.49
N ILE A 4 -1.29 -18.93 -1.38
CA ILE A 4 -2.47 -18.26 -1.92
C ILE A 4 -3.54 -18.10 -0.84
N GLU A 5 -3.72 -19.11 0.02
CA GLU A 5 -4.66 -19.04 1.13
C GLU A 5 -4.27 -17.95 2.12
N GLN A 6 -2.98 -17.84 2.43
CA GLN A 6 -2.50 -16.78 3.32
C GLN A 6 -2.74 -15.39 2.73
N MET A 7 -2.52 -15.21 1.44
CA MET A 7 -2.80 -13.94 0.77
C MET A 7 -4.28 -13.60 0.83
N ASN A 8 -5.14 -14.59 0.58
CA ASN A 8 -6.58 -14.38 0.63
C ASN A 8 -7.04 -14.01 2.03
N ASN A 9 -6.48 -14.65 3.06
CA ASN A 9 -6.80 -14.34 4.44
C ASN A 9 -6.34 -12.93 4.81
N LEU A 10 -5.15 -12.53 4.37
CA LEU A 10 -4.65 -11.18 4.62
C LEU A 10 -5.52 -10.13 3.93
N VAL A 11 -5.89 -10.39 2.67
CA VAL A 11 -6.75 -9.49 1.92
C VAL A 11 -8.13 -9.36 2.59
N ALA A 12 -8.63 -10.45 3.15
CA ALA A 12 -9.93 -10.45 3.84
C ALA A 12 -9.91 -9.60 5.12
N ASN A 13 -8.74 -9.43 5.74
CA ASN A 13 -8.58 -8.64 6.96
C ASN A 13 -8.16 -7.19 6.70
N ILE A 14 -7.88 -6.84 5.46
CA ILE A 14 -7.44 -5.50 5.07
C ILE A 14 -8.64 -4.69 4.62
N GLU A 15 -8.76 -3.47 5.15
CA GLU A 15 -9.80 -2.55 4.72
C GLU A 15 -9.51 -2.06 3.31
N VAL A 16 -10.43 -2.36 2.38
CA VAL A 16 -10.33 -1.92 0.99
C VAL A 16 -11.13 -0.64 0.83
N LYS A 17 -10.50 0.36 0.24
CA LYS A 17 -11.11 1.65 -0.05
C LYS A 17 -11.31 1.79 -1.55
N GLU A 18 -12.04 2.81 -1.95
CA GLU A 18 -12.24 3.10 -3.36
C GLU A 18 -11.58 4.43 -3.73
N TYR A 19 -10.87 4.43 -4.85
CA TYR A 19 -10.25 5.64 -5.39
C TYR A 19 -10.51 5.70 -6.88
N LYS A 20 -11.26 6.71 -7.30
CA LYS A 20 -11.64 6.91 -8.72
C LYS A 20 -12.21 5.65 -9.36
N GLY A 21 -13.08 4.97 -8.63
CA GLY A 21 -13.78 3.80 -9.14
C GLY A 21 -13.01 2.49 -9.06
N GLN A 22 -11.84 2.45 -8.46
CA GLN A 22 -11.08 1.21 -8.32
C GLN A 22 -10.76 0.92 -6.86
N PRO A 23 -10.70 -0.37 -6.47
CA PRO A 23 -10.35 -0.73 -5.10
C PRO A 23 -8.87 -0.47 -4.83
N VAL A 24 -8.58 0.11 -3.67
CA VAL A 24 -7.20 0.39 -3.24
C VAL A 24 -7.04 0.04 -1.76
N VAL A 25 -5.80 -0.20 -1.37
CA VAL A 25 -5.43 -0.50 0.02
C VAL A 25 -4.37 0.51 0.44
N SER A 26 -4.53 1.07 1.65
CA SER A 26 -3.53 1.99 2.18
C SER A 26 -2.25 1.25 2.60
N SER A 27 -1.10 1.90 2.41
CA SER A 27 0.17 1.40 2.91
C SER A 27 0.15 1.19 4.43
N ARG A 28 -0.69 1.93 5.15
CA ARG A 28 -0.87 1.76 6.58
C ARG A 28 -1.49 0.40 6.92
N GLU A 29 -2.46 -0.03 6.13
CA GLU A 29 -3.06 -1.35 6.30
C GLU A 29 -2.05 -2.47 6.08
N ILE A 30 -1.16 -2.28 5.11
CA ILE A 30 -0.10 -3.25 4.86
C ILE A 30 0.83 -3.32 6.05
N ALA A 31 1.25 -2.17 6.59
CA ALA A 31 2.13 -2.14 7.74
C ALA A 31 1.52 -2.86 8.94
N ASP A 32 0.25 -2.59 9.22
CA ASP A 32 -0.44 -3.21 10.34
C ASP A 32 -0.59 -4.73 10.16
N ASN A 33 -0.97 -5.17 8.98
CA ASN A 33 -1.25 -6.59 8.74
C ASN A 33 0.02 -7.43 8.61
N PHE A 34 1.14 -6.84 8.21
CA PHE A 34 2.41 -7.54 8.12
C PHE A 34 3.33 -7.26 9.31
N GLU A 35 2.83 -6.58 10.32
CA GLU A 35 3.58 -6.24 11.53
C GLU A 35 4.87 -5.49 11.21
N LYS A 36 4.80 -4.57 10.26
CA LYS A 36 5.93 -3.75 9.85
C LYS A 36 5.72 -2.30 10.22
N ASN A 37 6.82 -1.58 10.37
CA ASN A 37 6.77 -0.15 10.58
C ASN A 37 6.33 0.53 9.28
N HIS A 38 5.37 1.44 9.36
CA HIS A 38 4.85 2.14 8.18
C HIS A 38 5.96 2.88 7.43
N LYS A 39 6.94 3.43 8.14
CA LYS A 39 8.08 4.10 7.54
C LYS A 39 8.88 3.16 6.63
N GLU A 40 9.04 1.91 7.03
CA GLU A 40 9.72 0.91 6.22
C GLU A 40 8.91 0.55 4.97
N VAL A 41 7.59 0.44 5.12
CA VAL A 41 6.71 0.18 3.99
C VAL A 41 6.79 1.32 2.98
N LEU A 42 6.76 2.57 3.44
CA LEU A 42 6.89 3.73 2.57
C LEU A 42 8.24 3.72 1.83
N ARG A 43 9.30 3.40 2.53
CA ARG A 43 10.64 3.33 1.93
C ARG A 43 10.70 2.25 0.86
N SER A 44 10.13 1.11 1.13
CA SER A 44 10.10 0.00 0.16
C SER A 44 9.35 0.41 -1.11
N ILE A 45 8.20 1.06 -0.96
CA ILE A 45 7.42 1.53 -2.09
C ILE A 45 8.19 2.61 -2.87
N ASP A 46 8.82 3.55 -2.18
CA ASP A 46 9.62 4.59 -2.81
C ASP A 46 10.76 3.97 -3.64
N ASN A 47 11.41 2.94 -3.11
CA ASN A 47 12.47 2.24 -3.83
C ASN A 47 11.93 1.57 -5.10
N GLN A 48 10.77 0.96 -5.01
CA GLN A 48 10.15 0.32 -6.17
C GLN A 48 9.77 1.34 -7.24
N ILE A 49 9.23 2.48 -6.82
CA ILE A 49 8.90 3.56 -7.75
C ILE A 49 10.16 4.03 -8.49
N GLU A 50 11.27 4.18 -7.77
CA GLU A 50 12.52 4.59 -8.39
C GLU A 50 13.03 3.56 -9.38
N ILE A 51 12.99 2.28 -9.01
CA ILE A 51 13.42 1.18 -9.89
C ILE A 51 12.57 1.14 -11.17
N LEU A 52 11.29 1.44 -11.07
CA LEU A 52 10.37 1.39 -12.20
C LEU A 52 10.39 2.67 -13.05
N GLY A 53 11.26 3.63 -12.72
CA GLY A 53 11.44 4.82 -13.54
C GLY A 53 10.68 6.05 -13.08
N GLY A 54 10.14 6.04 -11.86
CA GLY A 54 9.50 7.19 -11.26
C GLY A 54 7.99 7.07 -11.13
N ALA A 55 7.39 8.04 -10.42
CA ALA A 55 5.97 8.00 -10.08
C ALA A 55 5.04 7.93 -11.29
N GLN A 56 5.42 8.55 -12.40
CA GLN A 56 4.59 8.54 -13.60
C GLN A 56 4.40 7.13 -14.16
N ASN A 57 5.43 6.30 -14.06
CA ASN A 57 5.36 4.92 -14.55
C ASN A 57 4.63 4.00 -13.59
N CYS A 58 4.36 4.46 -12.38
CA CYS A 58 3.76 3.65 -11.31
C CYS A 58 2.33 4.07 -10.98
N ALA A 59 1.73 4.96 -11.78
CA ALA A 59 0.39 5.49 -11.48
C ALA A 59 -0.68 4.41 -11.41
N GLY A 60 -0.48 3.28 -12.09
CA GLY A 60 -1.39 2.14 -12.03
C GLY A 60 -1.11 1.17 -10.88
N LEU A 61 -0.09 1.45 -10.07
CA LEU A 61 0.31 0.60 -8.95
C LEU A 61 0.20 1.32 -7.63
N PHE A 62 0.82 2.50 -7.51
CA PHE A 62 0.92 3.24 -6.27
C PHE A 62 0.45 4.67 -6.48
N ILE A 63 -0.44 5.14 -5.62
CA ILE A 63 -0.99 6.49 -5.68
C ILE A 63 -0.58 7.21 -4.40
N GLU A 64 0.16 8.31 -4.53
CA GLU A 64 0.57 9.07 -3.35
C GLU A 64 -0.65 9.80 -2.77
N SER A 65 -0.78 9.73 -1.46
CA SER A 65 -1.89 10.30 -0.73
C SER A 65 -1.40 10.79 0.63
N LYS A 66 -2.32 11.35 1.40
CA LYS A 66 -2.03 11.80 2.76
C LYS A 66 -3.16 11.38 3.67
N TYR A 67 -2.83 11.12 4.94
CA TYR A 67 -3.84 10.87 5.96
C TYR A 67 -3.59 11.78 7.15
N GLN A 68 -4.66 12.08 7.89
CA GLN A 68 -4.56 12.89 9.10
C GLN A 68 -4.48 11.98 10.31
N HIS A 69 -3.48 12.18 11.14
CA HIS A 69 -3.33 11.42 12.37
C HIS A 69 -4.42 11.84 13.37
N SER A 70 -5.08 10.87 14.00
CA SER A 70 -6.23 11.12 14.86
C SER A 70 -5.88 11.89 16.14
N GLN A 71 -4.66 11.74 16.65
CA GLN A 71 -4.26 12.35 17.92
C GLN A 71 -3.72 13.76 17.74
N ASN A 72 -2.70 13.93 16.89
CA ASN A 72 -2.04 15.23 16.74
C ASN A 72 -2.59 16.08 15.59
N LYS A 73 -3.52 15.54 14.81
CA LYS A 73 -4.17 16.22 13.68
C LYS A 73 -3.22 16.65 12.58
N GLN A 74 -1.99 16.13 12.55
CA GLN A 74 -1.04 16.41 11.49
C GLN A 74 -1.25 15.46 10.31
N TRP A 75 -0.84 15.91 9.12
CA TRP A 75 -0.96 15.13 7.90
C TRP A 75 0.35 14.42 7.59
N TYR A 76 0.25 13.16 7.22
CA TYR A 76 1.39 12.32 6.88
C TYR A 76 1.16 11.63 5.54
N LYS A 77 2.26 11.30 4.88
CA LYS A 77 2.24 10.61 3.60
C LYS A 77 1.77 9.18 3.76
N GLU A 78 0.97 8.72 2.80
CA GLU A 78 0.64 7.31 2.61
C GLU A 78 0.60 7.01 1.13
N TYR A 79 0.65 5.73 0.77
CA TYR A 79 0.37 5.28 -0.58
C TYR A 79 -0.92 4.50 -0.59
N LEU A 80 -1.70 4.69 -1.65
CA LEU A 80 -2.84 3.83 -1.96
C LEU A 80 -2.37 2.85 -3.03
N LEU A 81 -2.50 1.56 -2.75
CA LEU A 81 -2.04 0.52 -3.64
C LEU A 81 -3.23 -0.09 -4.36
N THR A 82 -3.15 -0.12 -5.70
CA THR A 82 -4.12 -0.86 -6.49
C THR A 82 -3.89 -2.36 -6.28
N ARG A 83 -4.77 -3.18 -6.83
CA ARG A 83 -4.60 -4.63 -6.76
C ARG A 83 -3.22 -5.07 -7.27
N ASP A 84 -2.81 -4.52 -8.41
CA ASP A 84 -1.51 -4.84 -9.00
C ASP A 84 -0.37 -4.31 -8.14
N GLY A 85 -0.52 -3.11 -7.60
CA GLY A 85 0.47 -2.52 -6.70
C GLY A 85 0.63 -3.31 -5.42
N PHE A 86 -0.46 -3.79 -4.85
CA PHE A 86 -0.43 -4.64 -3.67
C PHE A 86 0.34 -5.94 -3.95
N SER A 87 0.03 -6.60 -5.05
CA SER A 87 0.72 -7.82 -5.43
C SER A 87 2.22 -7.57 -5.62
N PHE A 88 2.57 -6.48 -6.29
CA PHE A 88 3.95 -6.11 -6.52
C PHE A 88 4.70 -5.88 -5.22
N ALA A 89 4.09 -5.15 -4.29
CA ALA A 89 4.71 -4.83 -3.00
C ALA A 89 4.90 -6.08 -2.13
N VAL A 90 3.92 -6.98 -2.13
CA VAL A 90 3.98 -8.19 -1.30
C VAL A 90 5.00 -9.19 -1.84
N MET A 91 5.20 -9.22 -3.16
CA MET A 91 6.10 -10.17 -3.79
C MET A 91 7.54 -9.68 -3.88
N SER A 92 7.80 -8.44 -3.54
CA SER A 92 9.14 -7.86 -3.62
C SER A 92 9.98 -8.11 -2.37
#